data_97013de6b32826198e6117abb511a95b
#
_entry.id   97013de6b32826198e6117abb511a95b
#
_cell.length_a   1.000
_cell.length_b   1.000
_cell.length_c   1.000
_cell.angle_alpha   90.00
_cell.angle_beta   90.00
_cell.angle_gamma   90.00
#
_symmetry.space_group_name_H-M   'P 1'
#
loop_
_entity.id
_entity.type
_entity.pdbx_description
1 polymer ?
#
loop_
_entity_poly.entity_id
_entity_poly.type
_entity_poly.pdbx_seq_one_letter_code
_entity_poly.pdbx_strand_id
1 'polypeptide(L)'
;KMILDIRFDFDRQNRLGLIEAIWGEHKSIEQLKKIVQEVLKKSEFVFITRINQSKAKCLQDIYSNAKFISDANCLVIGENPNKVQSEKTVAIVSGGSSDLKVSLEVKVSLEIYGITCEPFIDVGVAGIHRLFSQLDKINKHDLIIVCAGMEGALATVLGGLLAQPIIGVPVSVGYGVSKNGMVALNCMLASCS
;
A
#
# COMPACT_ATOMS: atom_id res chain seq x y z
N LYS A 1 28.63 -3.79 21.46
CA LYS A 1 28.29 -3.17 20.15
C LYS A 1 27.50 -4.21 19.37
N MET A 2 26.19 -3.99 19.23
CA MET A 2 25.35 -4.84 18.38
C MET A 2 25.77 -4.58 16.93
N ILE A 3 26.36 -5.59 16.29
CA ILE A 3 26.73 -5.51 14.86
C ILE A 3 25.43 -5.66 14.08
N LEU A 4 24.90 -4.55 13.59
CA LEU A 4 23.77 -4.58 12.67
C LEU A 4 24.32 -4.94 11.29
N ASP A 5 24.28 -6.22 10.94
CA ASP A 5 24.60 -6.69 9.59
C ASP A 5 23.36 -6.39 8.70
N ILE A 6 23.47 -5.35 7.89
CA ILE A 6 22.40 -4.94 6.96
C ILE A 6 22.72 -5.59 5.61
N ARG A 7 21.80 -6.45 5.15
CA ARG A 7 21.89 -7.11 3.85
C ARG A 7 20.68 -6.71 3.01
N PHE A 8 20.74 -5.54 2.40
CA PHE A 8 19.71 -5.08 1.48
C PHE A 8 19.80 -5.79 0.14
N ASP A 9 18.66 -6.22 -0.41
CA ASP A 9 18.59 -6.99 -1.66
C ASP A 9 18.58 -6.04 -2.88
N PHE A 10 19.76 -5.54 -3.24
CA PHE A 10 19.92 -4.65 -4.41
C PHE A 10 19.59 -5.32 -5.74
N ASP A 11 19.67 -6.65 -5.82
CA ASP A 11 19.36 -7.40 -7.04
C ASP A 11 17.89 -7.76 -7.18
N ARG A 12 17.05 -7.43 -6.20
CA ARG A 12 15.62 -7.70 -6.21
C ARG A 12 14.91 -7.11 -7.42
N GLN A 13 15.28 -5.89 -7.82
CA GLN A 13 14.74 -5.22 -9.01
C GLN A 13 14.99 -6.04 -10.28
N ASN A 14 16.20 -6.55 -10.46
CA ASN A 14 16.57 -7.35 -11.65
C ASN A 14 15.84 -8.70 -11.69
N ARG A 15 15.69 -9.34 -10.53
CA ARG A 15 15.08 -10.67 -10.41
C ARG A 15 13.55 -10.64 -10.43
N LEU A 16 12.93 -9.63 -9.82
CA LEU A 16 11.50 -9.58 -9.56
C LEU A 16 10.80 -8.38 -10.20
N GLY A 17 11.53 -7.42 -10.78
CA GLY A 17 10.98 -6.16 -11.24
C GLY A 17 10.55 -5.20 -10.13
N LEU A 18 10.82 -5.56 -8.87
CA LEU A 18 10.36 -4.84 -7.68
C LEU A 18 11.54 -4.43 -6.82
N ILE A 19 11.54 -3.19 -6.35
CA ILE A 19 12.50 -2.73 -5.33
C ILE A 19 12.21 -3.39 -3.97
N GLU A 20 13.19 -3.42 -3.09
CA GLU A 20 12.97 -3.78 -1.70
C GLU A 20 12.36 -2.60 -0.93
N ALA A 21 11.07 -2.69 -0.56
CA ALA A 21 10.45 -1.73 0.34
C ALA A 21 10.92 -1.99 1.78
N ILE A 22 11.33 -0.94 2.47
CA ILE A 22 11.77 -1.02 3.86
C ILE A 22 10.55 -0.94 4.78
N TRP A 23 10.31 -1.98 5.59
CA TRP A 23 9.25 -1.95 6.58
C TRP A 23 9.69 -1.17 7.82
N GLY A 24 9.16 0.05 8.01
CA GLY A 24 9.60 1.00 9.04
C GLY A 24 9.01 0.79 10.43
N GLU A 25 7.89 0.03 10.56
CA GLU A 25 7.12 -0.08 11.80
C GLU A 25 7.94 -0.62 12.97
N HIS A 26 8.59 -1.76 12.77
CA HIS A 26 9.35 -2.46 13.82
C HIS A 26 10.85 -2.18 13.81
N LYS A 27 11.32 -1.21 13.03
CA LYS A 27 12.73 -0.79 13.04
C LYS A 27 12.93 0.44 13.93
N SER A 28 14.03 0.47 14.68
CA SER A 28 14.43 1.69 15.38
C SER A 28 14.87 2.77 14.38
N ILE A 29 14.93 4.04 14.83
CA ILE A 29 15.41 5.13 13.96
C ILE A 29 16.89 4.93 13.59
N GLU A 30 17.70 4.39 14.49
CA GLU A 30 19.11 4.08 14.24
C GLU A 30 19.26 3.00 13.15
N GLN A 31 18.37 1.97 13.18
CA GLN A 31 18.33 0.96 12.13
C GLN A 31 17.94 1.57 10.80
N LEU A 32 16.88 2.40 10.77
CA LEU A 32 16.44 3.06 9.54
C LEU A 32 17.50 3.98 8.95
N LYS A 33 18.18 4.80 9.78
CA LYS A 33 19.28 5.66 9.33
C LYS A 33 20.40 4.86 8.66
N LYS A 34 20.82 3.74 9.26
CA LYS A 34 21.85 2.87 8.70
C LYS A 34 21.41 2.24 7.38
N ILE A 35 20.17 1.70 7.32
CA ILE A 35 19.63 1.08 6.10
C ILE A 35 19.59 2.11 4.97
N VAL A 36 19.00 3.27 5.22
CA VAL A 36 18.90 4.35 4.23
C VAL A 36 20.30 4.77 3.74
N GLN A 37 21.26 4.95 4.66
CA GLN A 37 22.63 5.29 4.32
C GLN A 37 23.29 4.24 3.42
N GLU A 38 23.10 2.94 3.72
CA GLU A 38 23.66 1.86 2.91
C GLU A 38 22.99 1.75 1.54
N VAL A 39 21.67 1.94 1.49
CA VAL A 39 20.92 1.92 0.23
C VAL A 39 21.35 3.08 -0.67
N LEU A 40 21.46 4.30 -0.13
CA LEU A 40 21.84 5.49 -0.90
C LEU A 40 23.30 5.51 -1.37
N LYS A 41 24.16 4.57 -0.94
CA LYS A 41 25.48 4.36 -1.56
C LYS A 41 25.40 3.70 -2.93
N LYS A 42 24.31 2.99 -3.24
CA LYS A 42 24.15 2.18 -4.45
C LYS A 42 22.88 2.49 -5.24
N SER A 43 21.95 3.25 -4.68
CA SER A 43 20.67 3.62 -5.28
C SER A 43 20.35 5.06 -4.95
N GLU A 44 19.70 5.77 -5.87
CA GLU A 44 19.18 7.13 -5.64
C GLU A 44 17.77 7.13 -5.09
N PHE A 45 17.21 5.94 -4.82
CA PHE A 45 15.82 5.76 -4.44
C PHE A 45 15.67 4.89 -3.18
N VAL A 46 14.83 5.35 -2.25
CA VAL A 46 14.43 4.60 -1.04
C VAL A 46 12.93 4.71 -0.85
N PHE A 47 12.28 3.58 -0.58
CA PHE A 47 10.87 3.52 -0.21
C PHE A 47 10.72 2.84 1.16
N ILE A 48 10.07 3.54 2.10
CA ILE A 48 9.80 3.04 3.45
C ILE A 48 8.30 3.06 3.67
N THR A 49 7.73 1.91 4.03
CA THR A 49 6.32 1.77 4.40
C THR A 49 6.14 1.73 5.91
N ARG A 50 4.94 2.06 6.40
CA ARG A 50 4.55 2.00 7.82
C ARG A 50 5.53 2.69 8.76
N ILE A 51 6.04 3.83 8.32
CA ILE A 51 6.89 4.68 9.15
C ILE A 51 6.04 5.72 9.88
N ASN A 52 6.23 5.89 11.18
CA ASN A 52 5.55 6.94 11.92
C ASN A 52 6.19 8.32 11.72
N GLN A 53 5.43 9.37 12.05
CA GLN A 53 5.83 10.75 11.85
C GLN A 53 7.16 11.13 12.54
N SER A 54 7.41 10.63 13.75
CA SER A 54 8.64 10.96 14.48
C SER A 54 9.88 10.40 13.80
N LYS A 55 9.85 9.14 13.35
CA LYS A 55 10.93 8.52 12.59
C LYS A 55 11.10 9.19 11.23
N ALA A 56 9.98 9.52 10.55
CA ALA A 56 10.01 10.20 9.26
C ALA A 56 10.68 11.57 9.37
N LYS A 57 10.33 12.36 10.38
CA LYS A 57 10.96 13.66 10.62
C LYS A 57 12.46 13.55 10.83
N CYS A 58 12.93 12.57 11.63
CA CYS A 58 14.36 12.34 11.81
C CYS A 58 15.11 12.02 10.51
N LEU A 59 14.46 11.37 9.54
CA LEU A 59 15.04 11.12 8.22
C LEU A 59 14.98 12.36 7.34
N GLN A 60 13.90 13.14 7.39
CA GLN A 60 13.78 14.40 6.66
C GLN A 60 14.81 15.45 7.10
N ASP A 61 15.17 15.47 8.39
CA ASP A 61 16.23 16.36 8.92
C ASP A 61 17.62 16.00 8.35
N ILE A 62 17.81 14.75 7.89
CA ILE A 62 19.08 14.28 7.31
C ILE A 62 19.06 14.36 5.77
N TYR A 63 17.91 14.04 5.16
CA TYR A 63 17.76 13.94 3.71
C TYR A 63 16.71 14.96 3.22
N SER A 64 17.16 16.07 2.67
CA SER A 64 16.31 17.20 2.24
C SER A 64 15.30 16.84 1.14
N ASN A 65 15.59 15.78 0.36
CA ASN A 65 14.69 15.24 -0.68
C ASN A 65 13.74 14.14 -0.17
N ALA A 66 13.73 13.86 1.15
CA ALA A 66 12.81 12.89 1.74
C ALA A 66 11.39 13.47 1.82
N LYS A 67 10.44 12.78 1.19
CA LYS A 67 9.01 13.14 1.19
C LYS A 67 8.26 12.17 2.09
N PHE A 68 7.69 12.67 3.18
CA PHE A 68 6.81 11.90 4.06
C PHE A 68 5.36 12.12 3.66
N ILE A 69 4.66 11.02 3.36
CA ILE A 69 3.23 10.98 3.05
C ILE A 69 2.52 10.50 4.30
N SER A 70 2.07 11.44 5.13
CA SER A 70 1.53 11.20 6.48
C SER A 70 0.32 10.26 6.47
N ASP A 71 -0.60 10.45 5.53
CA ASP A 71 -1.84 9.69 5.47
C ASP A 71 -1.63 8.22 5.06
N ALA A 72 -0.53 7.94 4.35
CA ALA A 72 -0.11 6.59 3.98
C ALA A 72 0.94 5.99 4.95
N ASN A 73 1.47 6.77 5.89
CA ASN A 73 2.63 6.38 6.69
C ASN A 73 3.81 5.89 5.83
N CYS A 74 4.04 6.52 4.69
CA CYS A 74 5.11 6.18 3.76
C CYS A 74 6.14 7.31 3.67
N LEU A 75 7.42 6.94 3.47
CA LEU A 75 8.48 7.90 3.19
C LEU A 75 9.22 7.48 1.93
N VAL A 76 9.46 8.44 1.05
CA VAL A 76 10.17 8.27 -0.22
C VAL A 76 11.36 9.21 -0.27
N ILE A 77 12.52 8.72 -0.68
CA ILE A 77 13.71 9.52 -0.98
C ILE A 77 14.07 9.30 -2.44
N GLY A 78 14.16 10.38 -3.20
CA GLY A 78 14.43 10.32 -4.64
C GLY A 78 13.23 9.85 -5.47
N GLU A 79 13.51 9.44 -6.70
CA GLU A 79 12.53 8.88 -7.62
C GLU A 79 12.98 7.49 -8.09
N ASN A 80 12.02 6.57 -8.24
CA ASN A 80 12.34 5.25 -8.78
C ASN A 80 12.74 5.40 -10.26
N PRO A 81 14.01 5.07 -10.61
CA PRO A 81 14.48 5.20 -12.00
C PRO A 81 13.82 4.20 -12.95
N ASN A 82 13.20 3.16 -12.44
CA ASN A 82 12.59 2.07 -13.20
C ASN A 82 11.05 2.14 -13.20
N LYS A 83 10.49 3.35 -13.25
CA LYS A 83 9.04 3.52 -13.44
C LYS A 83 8.61 2.91 -14.76
N VAL A 84 7.55 2.10 -14.73
CA VAL A 84 6.92 1.60 -15.95
C VAL A 84 6.09 2.71 -16.59
N GLN A 85 6.06 2.74 -17.91
CA GLN A 85 5.07 3.53 -18.65
C GLN A 85 3.91 2.60 -19.00
N SER A 86 2.80 2.73 -18.30
CA SER A 86 1.62 1.92 -18.50
C SER A 86 0.41 2.81 -18.76
N GLU A 87 -0.34 2.51 -19.80
CA GLU A 87 -1.65 3.12 -20.05
C GLU A 87 -2.75 2.49 -19.18
N LYS A 88 -2.43 1.35 -18.54
CA LYS A 88 -3.35 0.66 -17.64
C LYS A 88 -3.52 1.40 -16.34
N THR A 89 -4.75 1.41 -15.84
CA THR A 89 -5.15 2.12 -14.63
C THR A 89 -5.70 1.19 -13.58
N VAL A 90 -5.57 1.57 -12.30
CA VAL A 90 -6.00 0.77 -11.16
C VAL A 90 -7.01 1.56 -10.31
N ALA A 91 -8.16 0.97 -10.03
CA ALA A 91 -9.06 1.48 -8.99
C ALA A 91 -8.64 0.92 -7.62
N ILE A 92 -8.49 1.79 -6.63
CA ILE A 92 -8.24 1.40 -5.23
C ILE A 92 -9.52 1.67 -4.45
N VAL A 93 -10.22 0.62 -4.03
CA VAL A 93 -11.55 0.70 -3.40
C VAL A 93 -11.44 0.34 -1.93
N SER A 94 -11.93 1.19 -1.03
CA SER A 94 -11.93 0.91 0.41
C SER A 94 -13.33 0.84 1.02
N GLY A 95 -13.50 -0.07 1.99
CA GLY A 95 -14.77 -0.32 2.67
C GLY A 95 -15.16 0.82 3.60
N GLY A 96 -14.24 1.32 4.40
CA GLY A 96 -14.49 2.39 5.37
C GLY A 96 -13.34 3.39 5.45
N SER A 97 -13.60 4.52 6.12
CA SER A 97 -12.57 5.53 6.39
C SER A 97 -11.40 4.99 7.23
N SER A 98 -11.62 3.94 8.02
CA SER A 98 -10.58 3.24 8.78
C SER A 98 -9.60 2.46 7.90
N ASP A 99 -9.98 2.11 6.67
CA ASP A 99 -9.13 1.41 5.71
C ASP A 99 -8.24 2.37 4.90
N LEU A 100 -8.42 3.69 5.07
CA LEU A 100 -7.77 4.75 4.30
C LEU A 100 -6.25 4.61 4.28
N LYS A 101 -5.61 4.37 5.43
CA LYS A 101 -4.15 4.27 5.51
C LYS A 101 -3.58 3.16 4.63
N VAL A 102 -4.25 2.00 4.61
CA VAL A 102 -3.84 0.87 3.77
C VAL A 102 -4.06 1.18 2.29
N SER A 103 -5.20 1.79 1.96
CA SER A 103 -5.50 2.20 0.57
C SER A 103 -4.51 3.23 0.04
N LEU A 104 -4.07 4.17 0.88
CA LEU A 104 -3.06 5.16 0.50
C LEU A 104 -1.64 4.57 0.46
N GLU A 105 -1.31 3.57 1.31
CA GLU A 105 -0.07 2.80 1.17
C GLU A 105 -0.03 2.06 -0.17
N VAL A 106 -1.15 1.45 -0.60
CA VAL A 106 -1.31 0.84 -1.93
C VAL A 106 -1.11 1.89 -3.02
N LYS A 107 -1.76 3.05 -2.91
CA LYS A 107 -1.64 4.16 -3.87
C LYS A 107 -0.18 4.58 -4.05
N VAL A 108 0.51 4.91 -2.96
CA VAL A 108 1.93 5.30 -3.01
C VAL A 108 2.78 4.20 -3.63
N SER A 109 2.52 2.93 -3.27
CA SER A 109 3.24 1.78 -3.81
C SER A 109 3.08 1.65 -5.33
N LEU A 110 1.91 1.93 -5.88
CA LEU A 110 1.68 1.94 -7.33
C LEU A 110 2.35 3.13 -8.02
N GLU A 111 2.20 4.33 -7.45
CA GLU A 111 2.72 5.57 -8.02
C GLU A 111 4.25 5.59 -8.13
N ILE A 112 4.97 5.01 -7.16
CA ILE A 112 6.44 4.89 -7.25
C ILE A 112 6.90 4.00 -8.42
N TYR A 113 6.03 3.10 -8.90
CA TYR A 113 6.28 2.30 -10.11
C TYR A 113 5.76 2.95 -11.39
N GLY A 114 5.11 4.13 -11.30
CA GLY A 114 4.54 4.83 -12.45
C GLY A 114 3.17 4.31 -12.89
N ILE A 115 2.48 3.56 -12.03
CA ILE A 115 1.13 3.04 -12.31
C ILE A 115 0.10 4.08 -11.90
N THR A 116 -0.75 4.50 -12.84
CA THR A 116 -1.86 5.41 -12.58
C THR A 116 -2.95 4.71 -11.78
N CYS A 117 -3.39 5.33 -10.69
CA CYS A 117 -4.45 4.78 -9.85
C CYS A 117 -5.38 5.85 -9.29
N GLU A 118 -6.64 5.48 -9.08
CA GLU A 118 -7.68 6.34 -8.51
C GLU A 118 -8.28 5.71 -7.24
N PRO A 119 -8.28 6.42 -6.09
CA PRO A 119 -8.87 5.92 -4.86
C PRO A 119 -10.38 6.21 -4.79
N PHE A 120 -11.17 5.20 -4.41
CA PHE A 120 -12.60 5.25 -4.09
C PHE A 120 -12.77 4.88 -2.62
N ILE A 121 -12.87 5.88 -1.77
CA ILE A 121 -12.81 5.73 -0.32
C ILE A 121 -14.22 5.71 0.29
N ASP A 122 -14.39 4.89 1.35
CA ASP A 122 -15.63 4.80 2.15
C ASP A 122 -16.86 4.38 1.34
N VAL A 123 -16.69 3.37 0.48
CA VAL A 123 -17.76 2.79 -0.35
C VAL A 123 -18.10 1.35 0.09
N GLY A 124 -18.06 1.09 1.39
CA GLY A 124 -18.34 -0.22 1.97
C GLY A 124 -19.78 -0.70 1.80
N VAL A 125 -19.96 -2.02 1.90
CA VAL A 125 -21.24 -2.71 1.68
C VAL A 125 -22.32 -2.34 2.70
N ALA A 126 -21.97 -1.86 3.89
CA ALA A 126 -22.92 -1.36 4.88
C ALA A 126 -23.75 -0.16 4.38
N GLY A 127 -23.22 0.57 3.39
CA GLY A 127 -23.93 1.61 2.67
C GLY A 127 -23.81 1.39 1.17
N ILE A 128 -24.35 0.30 0.67
CA ILE A 128 -24.17 -0.19 -0.71
C ILE A 128 -24.48 0.85 -1.79
N HIS A 129 -25.40 1.79 -1.51
CA HIS A 129 -25.71 2.90 -2.42
C HIS A 129 -24.50 3.79 -2.70
N ARG A 130 -23.56 3.91 -1.77
CA ARG A 130 -22.30 4.65 -1.95
C ARG A 130 -21.42 3.96 -3.00
N LEU A 131 -21.32 2.63 -2.93
CA LEU A 131 -20.61 1.83 -3.93
C LEU A 131 -21.26 1.99 -5.30
N PHE A 132 -22.57 1.81 -5.40
CA PHE A 132 -23.29 1.93 -6.68
C PHE A 132 -23.15 3.32 -7.31
N SER A 133 -23.07 4.40 -6.52
CA SER A 133 -22.84 5.75 -7.04
C SER A 133 -21.47 5.94 -7.70
N GLN A 134 -20.49 5.08 -7.42
CA GLN A 134 -19.13 5.13 -7.99
C GLN A 134 -18.84 3.99 -8.98
N LEU A 135 -19.77 3.04 -9.12
CA LEU A 135 -19.52 1.79 -9.86
C LEU A 135 -19.10 2.04 -11.31
N ASP A 136 -19.78 2.97 -12.00
CA ASP A 136 -19.46 3.32 -13.40
C ASP A 136 -18.05 3.93 -13.56
N LYS A 137 -17.55 4.60 -12.53
CA LYS A 137 -16.18 5.13 -12.52
C LYS A 137 -15.17 4.01 -12.26
N ILE A 138 -15.44 3.17 -11.26
CA ILE A 138 -14.60 2.01 -10.91
C ILE A 138 -14.47 1.09 -12.14
N ASN A 139 -15.56 0.86 -12.86
CA ASN A 139 -15.60 0.01 -14.05
C ASN A 139 -14.72 0.47 -15.22
N LYS A 140 -14.21 1.71 -15.21
CA LYS A 140 -13.33 2.25 -16.25
C LYS A 140 -11.86 1.83 -16.10
N HIS A 141 -11.51 1.24 -14.97
CA HIS A 141 -10.14 0.82 -14.68
C HIS A 141 -9.89 -0.60 -15.15
N ASP A 142 -8.62 -0.94 -15.36
CA ASP A 142 -8.21 -2.27 -15.86
C ASP A 142 -8.05 -3.32 -14.74
N LEU A 143 -7.79 -2.87 -13.52
CA LEU A 143 -7.61 -3.72 -12.33
C LEU A 143 -8.17 -3.01 -11.11
N ILE A 144 -8.69 -3.79 -10.16
CA ILE A 144 -9.27 -3.27 -8.92
C ILE A 144 -8.50 -3.83 -7.74
N ILE A 145 -8.08 -2.96 -6.82
CA ILE A 145 -7.52 -3.35 -5.53
C ILE A 145 -8.52 -2.97 -4.45
N VAL A 146 -8.97 -3.96 -3.66
CA VAL A 146 -10.00 -3.77 -2.65
C VAL A 146 -9.38 -3.88 -1.25
N CYS A 147 -9.34 -2.78 -0.52
CA CYS A 147 -8.89 -2.74 0.88
C CYS A 147 -10.12 -2.77 1.80
N ALA A 148 -10.32 -3.86 2.52
CA ALA A 148 -11.48 -4.01 3.40
C ALA A 148 -11.13 -4.76 4.68
N GLY A 149 -11.53 -4.17 5.81
CA GLY A 149 -11.53 -4.78 7.13
C GLY A 149 -12.85 -5.48 7.44
N MET A 150 -13.19 -5.63 8.71
CA MET A 150 -14.39 -6.30 9.20
C MET A 150 -14.53 -7.73 8.62
N GLU A 151 -15.55 -7.98 7.81
CA GLU A 151 -15.82 -9.26 7.14
C GLU A 151 -15.23 -9.34 5.73
N GLY A 152 -14.74 -8.22 5.16
CA GLY A 152 -14.10 -8.22 3.83
C GLY A 152 -15.05 -8.42 2.64
N ALA A 153 -16.37 -8.34 2.83
CA ALA A 153 -17.38 -8.66 1.81
C ALA A 153 -17.32 -7.76 0.56
N LEU A 154 -16.73 -6.57 0.66
CA LEU A 154 -16.63 -5.63 -0.47
C LEU A 154 -15.92 -6.27 -1.68
N ALA A 155 -14.88 -7.09 -1.46
CA ALA A 155 -14.18 -7.78 -2.54
C ALA A 155 -15.09 -8.75 -3.30
N THR A 156 -15.87 -9.56 -2.56
CA THR A 156 -16.84 -10.50 -3.15
C THR A 156 -17.95 -9.77 -3.92
N VAL A 157 -18.47 -8.67 -3.35
CA VAL A 157 -19.54 -7.87 -4.01
C VAL A 157 -19.02 -7.27 -5.32
N LEU A 158 -17.82 -6.70 -5.33
CA LEU A 158 -17.23 -6.16 -6.55
C LEU A 158 -16.94 -7.26 -7.58
N GLY A 159 -16.50 -8.45 -7.15
CA GLY A 159 -16.29 -9.59 -8.03
C GLY A 159 -17.56 -10.07 -8.73
N GLY A 160 -18.74 -9.91 -8.09
CA GLY A 160 -20.03 -10.19 -8.70
C GLY A 160 -20.56 -9.08 -9.62
N LEU A 161 -20.01 -7.87 -9.55
CA LEU A 161 -20.48 -6.70 -10.29
C LEU A 161 -19.58 -6.29 -11.46
N LEU A 162 -18.30 -6.64 -11.43
CA LEU A 162 -17.28 -6.16 -12.36
C LEU A 162 -16.52 -7.30 -13.00
N ALA A 163 -16.05 -7.09 -14.23
CA ALA A 163 -15.32 -8.10 -15.01
C ALA A 163 -13.79 -8.02 -14.83
N GLN A 164 -13.29 -6.94 -14.24
CA GLN A 164 -11.86 -6.71 -14.04
C GLN A 164 -11.28 -7.68 -13.00
N PRO A 165 -10.00 -8.05 -13.12
CA PRO A 165 -9.29 -8.75 -12.05
C PRO A 165 -9.32 -7.95 -10.74
N ILE A 166 -9.53 -8.65 -9.62
CA ILE A 166 -9.59 -8.04 -8.29
C ILE A 166 -8.48 -8.60 -7.42
N ILE A 167 -7.74 -7.71 -6.76
CA ILE A 167 -6.80 -8.05 -5.70
C ILE A 167 -7.41 -7.64 -4.36
N GLY A 168 -7.77 -8.61 -3.53
CA GLY A 168 -8.25 -8.38 -2.17
C GLY A 168 -7.09 -8.11 -1.20
N VAL A 169 -7.17 -7.00 -0.48
CA VAL A 169 -6.26 -6.63 0.61
C VAL A 169 -7.02 -6.61 1.92
N PRO A 170 -6.97 -7.71 2.72
CA PRO A 170 -7.63 -7.75 4.00
C PRO A 170 -6.96 -6.78 4.98
N VAL A 171 -7.75 -5.90 5.58
CA VAL A 171 -7.26 -4.90 6.52
C VAL A 171 -7.48 -5.39 7.95
N SER A 172 -6.48 -5.20 8.81
CA SER A 172 -6.53 -5.65 10.22
C SER A 172 -7.48 -4.83 11.10
N VAL A 173 -8.04 -3.76 10.58
CA VAL A 173 -9.01 -2.93 11.30
C VAL A 173 -10.34 -3.67 11.42
N GLY A 174 -10.81 -3.84 12.65
CA GLY A 174 -12.06 -4.51 12.95
C GLY A 174 -12.27 -4.65 14.46
N TYR A 175 -13.46 -5.02 14.85
CA TYR A 175 -13.83 -5.25 16.26
C TYR A 175 -14.63 -6.56 16.42
N GLY A 176 -14.79 -6.99 17.67
CA GLY A 176 -15.49 -8.26 17.95
C GLY A 176 -14.81 -9.44 17.29
N VAL A 177 -15.55 -10.26 16.59
CA VAL A 177 -15.04 -11.44 15.86
C VAL A 177 -14.15 -11.07 14.67
N SER A 178 -14.29 -9.86 14.14
CA SER A 178 -13.52 -9.34 12.99
C SER A 178 -12.18 -8.71 13.39
N LYS A 179 -11.80 -8.78 14.65
CA LYS A 179 -10.52 -8.24 15.14
C LYS A 179 -9.32 -8.88 14.41
N ASN A 180 -8.31 -8.07 14.09
CA ASN A 180 -7.04 -8.48 13.47
C ASN A 180 -7.14 -8.97 12.01
N GLY A 181 -8.26 -8.73 11.32
CA GLY A 181 -8.40 -8.96 9.88
C GLY A 181 -8.53 -10.42 9.44
N MET A 182 -8.55 -11.39 10.37
CA MET A 182 -8.64 -12.81 10.01
C MET A 182 -9.97 -13.15 9.35
N VAL A 183 -11.08 -12.54 9.77
CA VAL A 183 -12.38 -12.73 9.14
C VAL A 183 -12.37 -12.18 7.71
N ALA A 184 -11.82 -10.98 7.51
CA ALA A 184 -11.69 -10.40 6.17
C ALA A 184 -10.85 -11.29 5.24
N LEU A 185 -9.70 -11.78 5.72
CA LEU A 185 -8.86 -12.70 4.97
C LEU A 185 -9.61 -13.99 4.60
N ASN A 186 -10.24 -14.64 5.58
CA ASN A 186 -10.97 -15.89 5.35
C ASN A 186 -12.15 -15.71 4.40
N CYS A 187 -12.89 -14.59 4.50
CA CYS A 187 -13.97 -14.26 3.59
C CYS A 187 -13.47 -14.09 2.15
N MET A 188 -12.39 -13.34 1.95
CA MET A 188 -11.79 -13.14 0.61
C MET A 188 -11.27 -14.47 0.03
N LEU A 189 -10.65 -15.32 0.85
CA LEU A 189 -10.16 -16.64 0.41
C LEU A 189 -11.28 -17.63 0.12
N ALA A 190 -12.44 -17.50 0.78
CA ALA A 190 -13.61 -18.35 0.58
C ALA A 190 -14.58 -17.80 -0.48
N SER A 191 -14.28 -16.68 -1.10
CA SER A 191 -15.13 -16.08 -2.13
C SER A 191 -15.24 -17.01 -3.34
N CYS A 192 -16.44 -17.09 -3.91
CA CYS A 192 -16.72 -17.81 -5.15
C CYS A 192 -16.77 -16.88 -6.39
N SER A 193 -16.45 -15.62 -6.19
CA SER A 193 -16.44 -14.57 -7.23
C SER A 193 -15.03 -14.03 -7.48
#